data_78c4fc9d9ba8f03d7b618509f7d2968a
#
_entry.id   78c4fc9d9ba8f03d7b618509f7d2968a
#
_cell.length_a   1.000
_cell.length_b   1.000
_cell.length_c   1.000
_cell.angle_alpha   90.00
_cell.angle_beta   90.00
_cell.angle_gamma   90.00
#
_symmetry.space_group_name_H-M   'P 1'
#
loop_
_entity.id
_entity.type
_entity.pdbx_description
1 polymer ?
#
loop_
_entity_poly.entity_id
_entity_poly.type
_entity_poly.pdbx_seq_one_letter_code
_entity_poly.pdbx_strand_id
1 'polypeptide(L)'
;ANTQITNAMRVIAEKIDTSSIPVDIDAYNSQSEGAGVGYGIENFVGVPSTERGSGRTRIFHLFNSLSHARREVAELTVWDWTGDLRRLTMRDADGNDIPFQLVDHELQQYWDHKYIRVLVDQEVPALGYTTVVLYEKGLDSYPVYLQTNEQVTRCYDDVVLENEQTIVTISAETGRIKSLVDKTTGQELIGEGKEAGLVYQETECKTSSAWNIGRAIKNVPVDRCVELSRAVIGELRSSVTAHFTVENSTAEVTYVLEKDQPLVRVELKVDWKEIGKDIIPVLTWQTPLSYQTDAFRYDVPAGSTVRRGINNDVPGLRYGMALRMDGSSAILVSDSKYGYRGQKESLNLTLINSSVSPDPYPERGIHTITLWVGAASGDAKEAEDIATGCNHKIFYQPTNCHHGELPLEDSLVSVASDSAVITAVQPTTDGCVLVRGCETSGERSAVKLSFGTEVKEAQAVDLFEETKDNAVETDGSTVTVEVDGNALFAVKVRL
;
A
#
# COMPACT_ATOMS: atom_id res chain seq x y z
N ALA A 1 -15.11 -2.05 9.65
CA ALA A 1 -14.53 -2.68 8.45
C ALA A 1 -13.48 -3.72 8.85
N ASN A 2 -12.40 -3.37 9.54
CA ASN A 2 -11.30 -4.29 9.85
C ASN A 2 -11.72 -5.58 10.55
N THR A 3 -12.62 -5.53 11.55
CA THR A 3 -13.15 -6.72 12.23
C THR A 3 -13.87 -7.68 11.25
N GLN A 4 -14.59 -7.15 10.27
CA GLN A 4 -15.27 -7.98 9.27
C GLN A 4 -14.28 -8.62 8.31
N ILE A 5 -13.24 -7.89 7.88
CA ILE A 5 -12.16 -8.42 7.04
C ILE A 5 -11.45 -9.56 7.78
N THR A 6 -11.04 -9.36 9.02
CA THR A 6 -10.39 -10.39 9.84
C THR A 6 -11.28 -11.63 9.99
N ASN A 7 -12.58 -11.46 10.26
CA ASN A 7 -13.51 -12.57 10.37
C ASN A 7 -13.67 -13.32 9.05
N ALA A 8 -13.74 -12.61 7.93
CA ALA A 8 -13.86 -13.24 6.60
C ALA A 8 -12.61 -14.06 6.26
N MET A 9 -11.41 -13.48 6.47
CA MET A 9 -10.15 -14.18 6.27
C MET A 9 -10.04 -15.44 7.12
N ARG A 10 -10.47 -15.37 8.41
CA ARG A 10 -10.47 -16.54 9.30
C ARG A 10 -11.39 -17.65 8.78
N VAL A 11 -12.60 -17.31 8.32
CA VAL A 11 -13.56 -18.29 7.77
C VAL A 11 -13.01 -18.97 6.52
N ILE A 12 -12.30 -18.21 5.66
CA ILE A 12 -11.65 -18.80 4.47
C ILE A 12 -10.46 -19.67 4.91
N ALA A 13 -9.60 -19.16 5.79
CA ALA A 13 -8.44 -19.89 6.30
C ALA A 13 -8.81 -21.25 6.93
N GLU A 14 -9.94 -21.32 7.65
CA GLU A 14 -10.46 -22.57 8.23
C GLU A 14 -10.92 -23.61 7.19
N LYS A 15 -11.08 -23.21 5.92
CA LYS A 15 -11.45 -24.09 4.82
C LYS A 15 -10.27 -24.53 3.95
N ILE A 16 -9.13 -23.89 4.06
CA ILE A 16 -7.94 -24.20 3.27
C ILE A 16 -7.29 -25.46 3.86
N ASP A 17 -7.08 -26.48 3.02
CA ASP A 17 -6.42 -27.73 3.44
C ASP A 17 -4.92 -27.54 3.60
N THR A 18 -4.48 -27.44 4.84
CA THR A 18 -3.07 -27.35 5.20
C THR A 18 -2.46 -28.68 5.66
N SER A 19 -3.20 -29.79 5.60
CA SER A 19 -2.78 -31.10 6.11
C SER A 19 -1.56 -31.69 5.40
N SER A 20 -1.27 -31.25 4.18
CA SER A 20 -0.07 -31.64 3.42
C SER A 20 1.22 -30.96 3.88
N ILE A 21 1.11 -29.89 4.68
CA ILE A 21 2.27 -29.13 5.16
C ILE A 21 2.95 -29.92 6.29
N PRO A 22 4.23 -30.26 6.17
CA PRO A 22 4.96 -30.91 7.26
C PRO A 22 5.10 -29.97 8.46
N VAL A 23 4.56 -30.37 9.59
CA VAL A 23 4.65 -29.64 10.85
C VAL A 23 5.34 -30.50 11.90
N ASP A 24 6.03 -29.86 12.85
CA ASP A 24 6.55 -30.55 14.02
C ASP A 24 5.42 -30.95 15.00
N ILE A 25 5.67 -31.92 15.84
CA ILE A 25 4.66 -32.46 16.76
C ILE A 25 4.07 -31.39 17.67
N ASP A 26 4.87 -30.40 18.04
CA ASP A 26 4.44 -29.32 18.92
C ASP A 26 3.40 -28.41 18.24
N ALA A 27 3.40 -28.33 16.92
CA ALA A 27 2.45 -27.53 16.14
C ALA A 27 0.99 -28.03 16.24
N TYR A 28 0.77 -29.28 16.62
CA TYR A 28 -0.59 -29.85 16.78
C TYR A 28 -1.23 -29.52 18.14
N ASN A 29 -0.43 -29.31 19.16
CA ASN A 29 -0.90 -29.34 20.54
C ASN A 29 -0.91 -27.99 21.25
N SER A 30 -0.32 -26.96 20.70
CA SER A 30 -0.28 -25.66 21.32
C SER A 30 -0.68 -24.56 20.32
N GLN A 31 -1.55 -23.68 20.76
CA GLN A 31 -1.82 -22.43 20.05
C GLN A 31 -1.01 -21.34 20.74
N SER A 32 -0.16 -20.65 19.98
CA SER A 32 0.31 -19.37 20.46
C SER A 32 -0.87 -18.39 20.36
N GLU A 33 -1.31 -17.91 21.49
CA GLU A 33 -2.33 -16.87 21.55
C GLU A 33 -1.67 -15.47 21.48
N GLY A 34 -0.35 -15.45 21.34
CA GLY A 34 0.43 -14.22 21.36
C GLY A 34 0.18 -13.43 22.64
N ALA A 35 0.15 -12.12 22.54
CA ALA A 35 -0.20 -11.27 23.67
C ALA A 35 -1.66 -11.37 24.09
N GLY A 36 -2.47 -12.18 23.44
CA GLY A 36 -3.88 -12.66 23.62
C GLY A 36 -4.84 -11.90 24.52
N VAL A 37 -4.32 -11.07 25.35
CA VAL A 37 -4.98 -10.39 26.46
C VAL A 37 -5.03 -8.88 26.25
N GLY A 38 -4.46 -8.38 25.18
CA GLY A 38 -4.39 -6.94 24.94
C GLY A 38 -5.45 -6.51 23.95
N TYR A 39 -6.69 -6.44 24.33
CA TYR A 39 -7.69 -5.78 23.49
C TYR A 39 -7.16 -4.40 23.08
N GLY A 40 -6.86 -4.23 21.79
CA GLY A 40 -6.31 -2.99 21.26
C GLY A 40 -4.78 -2.86 21.27
N ILE A 41 -4.03 -3.95 21.48
CA ILE A 41 -2.56 -3.92 21.41
C ILE A 41 -2.07 -3.43 20.03
N GLU A 42 -2.77 -3.77 18.98
CA GLU A 42 -2.50 -3.31 17.61
C GLU A 42 -2.46 -1.79 17.49
N ASN A 43 -3.20 -1.08 18.35
CA ASN A 43 -3.20 0.37 18.40
C ASN A 43 -1.94 0.95 19.07
N PHE A 44 -1.26 0.16 19.90
CA PHE A 44 -0.08 0.61 20.65
C PHE A 44 1.23 0.25 19.96
N VAL A 45 1.33 -0.97 19.44
CA VAL A 45 2.58 -1.49 18.88
C VAL A 45 2.51 -1.79 17.39
N GLY A 46 1.32 -1.65 16.77
CA GLY A 46 1.13 -1.89 15.35
C GLY A 46 1.24 -3.35 14.92
N VAL A 47 1.14 -4.28 15.88
CA VAL A 47 1.17 -5.73 15.62
C VAL A 47 -0.13 -6.37 16.08
N PRO A 48 -0.60 -7.47 15.45
CA PRO A 48 -1.81 -8.18 15.88
C PRO A 48 -1.63 -8.78 17.26
N SER A 49 -2.72 -8.82 18.04
CA SER A 49 -2.71 -9.32 19.43
C SER A 49 -2.60 -10.85 19.51
N THR A 50 -2.96 -11.56 18.47
CA THR A 50 -3.02 -13.02 18.46
C THR A 50 -2.48 -13.61 17.16
N GLU A 51 -1.95 -14.83 17.27
CA GLU A 51 -1.57 -15.67 16.15
C GLU A 51 -2.08 -17.08 16.42
N ARG A 52 -2.59 -17.75 15.41
CA ARG A 52 -2.82 -19.20 15.47
C ARG A 52 -1.58 -19.90 14.95
N GLY A 53 -1.10 -20.88 15.68
CA GLY A 53 0.08 -21.63 15.33
C GLY A 53 1.08 -21.66 16.48
N SER A 54 1.90 -22.70 16.50
CA SER A 54 2.88 -22.95 17.53
C SER A 54 4.02 -23.77 16.98
N GLY A 55 5.04 -24.00 17.80
CA GLY A 55 6.19 -24.76 17.39
C GLY A 55 7.08 -24.02 16.38
N ARG A 56 7.77 -24.78 15.55
CA ARG A 56 8.77 -24.30 14.59
C ARG A 56 8.30 -24.33 13.14
N THR A 57 6.99 -24.49 12.93
CA THR A 57 6.32 -24.37 11.63
C THR A 57 5.12 -23.48 11.80
N ARG A 58 5.08 -22.37 11.07
CA ARG A 58 3.99 -21.38 11.14
C ARG A 58 3.41 -21.18 9.75
N ILE A 59 2.10 -21.29 9.64
CA ILE A 59 1.38 -21.24 8.37
C ILE A 59 0.61 -19.93 8.30
N PHE A 60 0.78 -19.20 7.20
CA PHE A 60 0.10 -17.95 6.94
C PHE A 60 -0.57 -17.98 5.58
N HIS A 61 -1.80 -17.53 5.49
CA HIS A 61 -2.47 -17.26 4.23
C HIS A 61 -2.40 -15.77 3.93
N LEU A 62 -1.90 -15.42 2.75
CA LEU A 62 -1.84 -14.05 2.25
C LEU A 62 -3.06 -13.80 1.37
N PHE A 63 -3.77 -12.68 1.57
CA PHE A 63 -5.00 -12.35 0.88
C PHE A 63 -4.84 -11.09 0.04
N ASN A 64 -5.22 -11.18 -1.22
CA ASN A 64 -5.28 -10.06 -2.16
C ASN A 64 -6.74 -9.68 -2.44
N SER A 65 -7.11 -8.44 -2.15
CA SER A 65 -8.45 -7.92 -2.40
C SER A 65 -8.60 -7.22 -3.77
N LEU A 66 -7.54 -7.20 -4.60
CA LEU A 66 -7.56 -6.56 -5.90
C LEU A 66 -7.92 -7.53 -7.03
N SER A 67 -8.43 -6.97 -8.12
CA SER A 67 -8.88 -7.72 -9.30
C SER A 67 -7.79 -8.24 -10.23
N HIS A 68 -6.52 -7.99 -9.90
CA HIS A 68 -5.35 -8.51 -10.58
C HIS A 68 -4.41 -9.19 -9.59
N ALA A 69 -3.64 -10.16 -10.07
CA ALA A 69 -2.56 -10.76 -9.28
C ALA A 69 -1.47 -9.70 -9.03
N ARG A 70 -0.87 -9.72 -7.86
CA ARG A 70 0.21 -8.79 -7.54
C ARG A 70 1.27 -9.42 -6.66
N ARG A 71 2.50 -8.96 -6.87
CA ARG A 71 3.64 -9.26 -6.02
C ARG A 71 3.89 -8.08 -5.10
N GLU A 72 3.95 -8.33 -3.80
CA GLU A 72 4.14 -7.28 -2.80
C GLU A 72 4.86 -7.87 -1.59
N VAL A 73 5.64 -7.05 -0.92
CA VAL A 73 6.27 -7.41 0.34
C VAL A 73 5.23 -7.36 1.46
N ALA A 74 4.81 -8.52 1.94
CA ALA A 74 3.90 -8.66 3.08
C ALA A 74 4.69 -8.72 4.39
N GLU A 75 4.17 -8.07 5.45
CA GLU A 75 4.76 -8.11 6.79
C GLU A 75 3.93 -9.00 7.70
N LEU A 76 4.56 -10.06 8.21
CA LEU A 76 3.97 -11.07 9.10
C LEU A 76 4.50 -10.87 10.51
N THR A 77 3.64 -11.03 11.51
CA THR A 77 4.04 -11.09 12.92
C THR A 77 3.99 -12.52 13.41
N VAL A 78 5.08 -12.99 13.97
CA VAL A 78 5.24 -14.35 14.51
C VAL A 78 5.41 -14.24 16.02
N TRP A 79 4.46 -14.78 16.77
CA TRP A 79 4.48 -14.76 18.23
C TRP A 79 5.13 -16.03 18.79
N ASP A 80 5.82 -15.87 19.94
CA ASP A 80 6.36 -16.94 20.77
C ASP A 80 7.16 -17.98 19.98
N TRP A 81 8.01 -17.50 19.08
CA TRP A 81 8.93 -18.38 18.34
C TRP A 81 9.94 -19.00 19.27
N THR A 82 10.04 -20.33 19.26
CA THR A 82 10.92 -21.11 20.13
C THR A 82 12.19 -21.64 19.45
N GLY A 83 12.28 -21.49 18.13
CA GLY A 83 13.40 -21.97 17.34
C GLY A 83 14.58 -20.98 17.25
N ASP A 84 15.63 -21.39 16.56
CA ASP A 84 16.79 -20.56 16.26
C ASP A 84 16.48 -19.61 15.09
N LEU A 85 16.48 -18.28 15.33
CA LEU A 85 16.23 -17.26 14.31
C LEU A 85 17.21 -17.34 13.13
N ARG A 86 18.41 -17.85 13.32
CA ARG A 86 19.43 -18.03 12.26
C ARG A 86 19.12 -19.19 11.32
N ARG A 87 18.11 -19.99 11.64
CA ARG A 87 17.68 -21.17 10.86
C ARG A 87 16.29 -20.98 10.25
N LEU A 88 15.72 -19.78 10.42
CA LEU A 88 14.46 -19.44 9.79
C LEU A 88 14.55 -19.56 8.27
N THR A 89 13.47 -20.00 7.66
CA THR A 89 13.28 -19.94 6.21
C THR A 89 11.79 -19.89 5.90
N MET A 90 11.46 -19.46 4.70
CA MET A 90 10.08 -19.36 4.21
C MET A 90 9.90 -20.24 2.98
N ARG A 91 8.70 -20.81 2.82
CA ARG A 91 8.28 -21.55 1.63
C ARG A 91 6.97 -21.03 1.10
N ASP A 92 6.78 -21.17 -0.20
CA ASP A 92 5.50 -20.95 -0.88
C ASP A 92 4.57 -22.18 -0.75
N ALA A 93 3.39 -22.08 -1.40
CA ALA A 93 2.39 -23.15 -1.44
C ALA A 93 2.89 -24.45 -2.09
N ASP A 94 3.83 -24.36 -3.01
CA ASP A 94 4.46 -25.49 -3.70
C ASP A 94 5.63 -26.11 -2.92
N GLY A 95 6.03 -25.51 -1.80
CA GLY A 95 7.13 -25.94 -0.95
C GLY A 95 8.50 -25.45 -1.38
N ASN A 96 8.61 -24.49 -2.30
CA ASN A 96 9.88 -23.88 -2.69
C ASN A 96 10.31 -22.84 -1.66
N ASP A 97 11.60 -22.75 -1.36
CA ASP A 97 12.15 -21.70 -0.51
C ASP A 97 11.99 -20.32 -1.20
N ILE A 98 11.45 -19.34 -0.49
CA ILE A 98 11.21 -17.98 -0.97
C ILE A 98 11.98 -16.95 -0.16
N PRO A 99 12.29 -15.76 -0.75
CA PRO A 99 12.99 -14.69 -0.05
C PRO A 99 12.19 -14.17 1.15
N PHE A 100 12.89 -13.85 2.22
CA PHE A 100 12.33 -13.21 3.40
C PHE A 100 13.38 -12.33 4.09
N GLN A 101 12.90 -11.38 4.89
CA GLN A 101 13.76 -10.47 5.66
C GLN A 101 13.18 -10.29 7.06
N LEU A 102 14.03 -10.29 8.09
CA LEU A 102 13.60 -9.91 9.42
C LEU A 102 13.54 -8.38 9.53
N VAL A 103 12.45 -7.85 10.10
CA VAL A 103 12.33 -6.44 10.46
C VAL A 103 13.09 -6.17 11.75
N ASP A 104 12.98 -7.09 12.70
CA ASP A 104 13.56 -6.96 14.03
C ASP A 104 14.86 -7.79 14.10
N HIS A 105 15.92 -7.25 14.77
CA HIS A 105 17.20 -7.95 14.94
C HIS A 105 17.11 -9.10 15.93
N GLU A 106 16.16 -9.02 16.86
CA GLU A 106 15.92 -9.99 17.92
C GLU A 106 14.43 -10.03 18.25
N LEU A 107 14.04 -11.03 19.03
CA LEU A 107 12.66 -11.12 19.51
C LEU A 107 12.30 -9.88 20.33
N GLN A 108 11.25 -9.21 19.90
CA GLN A 108 10.65 -8.12 20.63
C GLN A 108 9.79 -8.68 21.77
N GLN A 109 9.57 -7.93 22.83
CA GLN A 109 8.78 -8.38 23.97
C GLN A 109 7.58 -7.48 24.21
N TYR A 110 6.43 -8.10 24.45
CA TYR A 110 5.24 -7.45 24.94
C TYR A 110 4.62 -8.30 26.09
N TRP A 111 4.67 -7.81 27.30
CA TRP A 111 4.40 -8.57 28.52
C TRP A 111 5.25 -9.84 28.59
N ASP A 112 4.62 -11.01 28.79
CA ASP A 112 5.31 -12.29 28.83
C ASP A 112 5.48 -12.95 27.46
N HIS A 113 4.95 -12.31 26.39
CA HIS A 113 5.03 -12.81 25.03
C HIS A 113 6.16 -12.15 24.24
N LYS A 114 6.73 -12.89 23.32
CA LYS A 114 7.74 -12.39 22.39
C LYS A 114 7.22 -12.49 20.97
N TYR A 115 7.63 -11.56 20.14
CA TYR A 115 7.29 -11.59 18.71
C TYR A 115 8.48 -11.18 17.84
N ILE A 116 8.41 -11.54 16.57
CA ILE A 116 9.29 -11.08 15.51
C ILE A 116 8.46 -10.74 14.26
N ARG A 117 8.87 -9.73 13.54
CA ARG A 117 8.24 -9.35 12.26
C ARG A 117 9.10 -9.86 11.13
N VAL A 118 8.45 -10.47 10.16
CA VAL A 118 9.09 -11.10 8.99
C VAL A 118 8.45 -10.53 7.72
N LEU A 119 9.26 -10.06 6.81
CA LEU A 119 8.84 -9.69 5.47
C LEU A 119 8.94 -10.90 4.56
N VAL A 120 7.97 -11.06 3.68
CA VAL A 120 7.96 -12.08 2.64
C VAL A 120 7.57 -11.45 1.30
N ASP A 121 8.28 -11.80 0.23
CA ASP A 121 8.01 -11.38 -1.13
C ASP A 121 7.29 -12.51 -1.86
N GLN A 122 5.98 -12.35 -2.09
CA GLN A 122 5.14 -13.38 -2.70
C GLN A 122 4.10 -12.79 -3.63
N GLU A 123 3.88 -13.47 -4.77
CA GLU A 123 2.75 -13.18 -5.63
C GLU A 123 1.46 -13.75 -5.02
N VAL A 124 0.39 -12.95 -5.01
CA VAL A 124 -0.92 -13.36 -4.51
C VAL A 124 -1.95 -13.19 -5.63
N PRO A 125 -2.70 -14.24 -5.99
CA PRO A 125 -3.68 -14.21 -7.05
C PRO A 125 -4.76 -13.12 -6.85
N ALA A 126 -5.38 -12.70 -7.94
CA ALA A 126 -6.47 -11.71 -7.94
C ALA A 126 -7.66 -12.19 -7.10
N LEU A 127 -8.22 -11.30 -6.25
CA LEU A 127 -9.35 -11.64 -5.36
C LEU A 127 -9.23 -13.06 -4.79
N GLY A 128 -8.04 -13.36 -4.30
CA GLY A 128 -7.62 -14.70 -3.92
C GLY A 128 -6.66 -14.70 -2.75
N TYR A 129 -6.04 -15.84 -2.58
CA TYR A 129 -5.05 -16.04 -1.52
C TYR A 129 -3.95 -17.02 -1.97
N THR A 130 -2.81 -16.97 -1.29
CA THR A 130 -1.76 -17.98 -1.34
C THR A 130 -1.27 -18.31 0.06
N THR A 131 -0.59 -19.43 0.22
CA THR A 131 -0.08 -19.90 1.50
C THR A 131 1.44 -19.79 1.55
N VAL A 132 1.95 -19.25 2.65
CA VAL A 132 3.37 -19.23 2.95
C VAL A 132 3.64 -19.90 4.30
N VAL A 133 4.78 -20.53 4.44
CA VAL A 133 5.14 -21.30 5.63
C VAL A 133 6.50 -20.86 6.14
N LEU A 134 6.52 -20.36 7.38
CA LEU A 134 7.75 -20.13 8.12
C LEU A 134 8.14 -21.41 8.85
N TYR A 135 9.39 -21.85 8.72
CA TYR A 135 9.89 -23.04 9.41
C TYR A 135 11.35 -22.90 9.80
N GLU A 136 11.83 -23.82 10.67
CA GLU A 136 13.22 -23.91 11.05
C GLU A 136 13.92 -25.00 10.24
N LYS A 137 15.03 -24.66 9.55
CA LYS A 137 15.87 -25.63 8.86
C LYS A 137 16.55 -26.58 9.86
N GLY A 138 16.75 -27.83 9.45
CA GLY A 138 17.41 -28.85 10.26
C GLY A 138 18.84 -28.47 10.67
N LEU A 139 19.39 -29.20 11.65
CA LEU A 139 20.70 -28.94 12.22
C LEU A 139 21.87 -29.26 11.25
N ASP A 140 21.59 -29.96 10.16
CA ASP A 140 22.49 -30.21 9.05
C ASP A 140 22.72 -29.01 8.13
N SER A 141 21.86 -28.02 8.19
CA SER A 141 22.01 -26.75 7.47
C SER A 141 22.85 -25.75 8.28
N TYR A 142 23.77 -25.04 7.62
CA TYR A 142 24.48 -23.95 8.27
C TYR A 142 23.51 -22.81 8.65
N PRO A 143 23.67 -22.23 9.86
CA PRO A 143 22.92 -21.03 10.20
C PRO A 143 23.25 -19.93 9.19
N VAL A 144 22.25 -19.34 8.59
CA VAL A 144 22.40 -18.13 7.80
C VAL A 144 22.25 -16.95 8.74
N TYR A 145 23.21 -16.04 8.73
CA TYR A 145 23.00 -14.75 9.37
C TYR A 145 21.95 -14.03 8.54
N LEU A 146 20.76 -13.99 9.09
CA LEU A 146 19.67 -13.27 8.46
C LEU A 146 20.07 -11.81 8.40
N GLN A 147 20.13 -11.29 7.20
CA GLN A 147 20.55 -9.92 6.92
C GLN A 147 19.45 -8.96 7.38
N THR A 148 19.49 -8.62 8.65
CA THR A 148 19.05 -7.31 9.06
C THR A 148 20.29 -6.46 8.97
N ASN A 149 20.42 -5.72 7.88
CA ASN A 149 21.57 -4.88 7.70
C ASN A 149 21.62 -3.79 8.76
N GLU A 150 22.84 -3.38 9.08
CA GLU A 150 23.20 -2.47 10.15
C GLU A 150 22.21 -1.33 10.32
N GLN A 151 21.64 -1.23 11.50
CA GLN A 151 21.00 -0.01 11.93
C GLN A 151 22.08 1.01 12.20
N VAL A 152 22.35 1.83 11.21
CA VAL A 152 23.14 3.04 11.44
C VAL A 152 22.28 3.99 12.27
N THR A 153 22.64 4.20 13.51
CA THR A 153 21.88 5.05 14.44
C THR A 153 21.83 6.52 14.01
N ARG A 154 22.81 6.97 13.24
CA ARG A 154 22.86 8.31 12.65
C ARG A 154 23.65 8.30 11.35
N CYS A 155 23.06 8.87 10.29
CA CYS A 155 23.70 9.03 9.00
C CYS A 155 24.33 10.42 8.88
N TYR A 156 25.57 10.47 8.43
CA TYR A 156 26.31 11.73 8.18
C TYR A 156 26.45 12.04 6.69
N ASP A 157 26.30 11.02 5.86
CA ASP A 157 26.32 11.12 4.41
C ASP A 157 24.92 10.87 3.84
N ASP A 158 24.70 11.28 2.59
CA ASP A 158 23.45 11.01 1.88
C ASP A 158 23.17 9.51 1.87
N VAL A 159 21.90 9.13 2.07
CA VAL A 159 21.47 7.74 2.08
C VAL A 159 20.83 7.39 0.75
N VAL A 160 21.30 6.34 0.12
CA VAL A 160 20.74 5.80 -1.12
C VAL A 160 19.94 4.55 -0.80
N LEU A 161 18.66 4.54 -1.17
CA LEU A 161 17.81 3.36 -1.19
C LEU A 161 17.61 2.97 -2.65
N GLU A 162 17.77 1.70 -2.96
CA GLU A 162 17.73 1.19 -4.34
C GLU A 162 17.04 -0.17 -4.39
N ASN A 163 16.19 -0.35 -5.42
CA ASN A 163 15.64 -1.62 -5.83
C ASN A 163 15.78 -1.80 -7.37
N GLU A 164 15.06 -2.72 -7.96
CA GLU A 164 15.11 -3.01 -9.41
C GLU A 164 14.56 -1.88 -10.26
N GLN A 165 13.61 -1.08 -9.73
CA GLN A 165 12.89 -0.06 -10.49
C GLN A 165 13.29 1.37 -10.13
N THR A 166 13.76 1.61 -8.91
CA THR A 166 13.90 2.97 -8.36
C THR A 166 15.23 3.14 -7.62
N ILE A 167 15.86 4.31 -7.79
CA ILE A 167 16.93 4.80 -6.92
C ILE A 167 16.42 6.10 -6.28
N VAL A 168 16.49 6.18 -4.96
CA VAL A 168 16.20 7.41 -4.23
C VAL A 168 17.36 7.79 -3.33
N THR A 169 17.76 9.07 -3.38
CA THR A 169 18.80 9.63 -2.53
C THR A 169 18.20 10.62 -1.54
N ILE A 170 18.41 10.37 -0.26
CA ILE A 170 17.99 11.25 0.84
C ILE A 170 19.19 12.05 1.30
N SER A 171 19.06 13.37 1.27
CA SER A 171 20.11 14.30 1.69
C SER A 171 20.37 14.22 3.20
N ALA A 172 21.61 14.03 3.61
CA ALA A 172 22.00 14.07 5.02
C ALA A 172 21.90 15.49 5.61
N GLU A 173 22.03 16.53 4.79
CA GLU A 173 21.93 17.91 5.20
C GLU A 173 20.50 18.34 5.48
N THR A 174 19.58 18.01 4.55
CA THR A 174 18.20 18.52 4.57
C THR A 174 17.19 17.48 5.00
N GLY A 175 17.52 16.17 4.99
CA GLY A 175 16.59 15.07 5.24
C GLY A 175 15.55 14.87 4.13
N ARG A 176 15.68 15.54 2.98
CA ARG A 176 14.73 15.56 1.87
C ARG A 176 15.18 14.64 0.74
N ILE A 177 14.28 14.30 -0.18
CA ILE A 177 14.63 13.54 -1.39
C ILE A 177 15.37 14.48 -2.36
N LYS A 178 16.65 14.24 -2.54
CA LYS A 178 17.55 14.98 -3.43
C LYS A 178 17.52 14.50 -4.87
N SER A 179 17.29 13.17 -5.04
CA SER A 179 17.22 12.51 -6.34
C SER A 179 16.23 11.35 -6.27
N LEU A 180 15.47 11.16 -7.33
CA LEU A 180 14.52 10.07 -7.50
C LEU A 180 14.55 9.63 -8.96
N VAL A 181 15.24 8.53 -9.24
CA VAL A 181 15.47 8.03 -10.59
C VAL A 181 14.60 6.81 -10.85
N ASP A 182 13.84 6.85 -11.94
CA ASP A 182 13.22 5.67 -12.52
C ASP A 182 14.27 4.90 -13.32
N LYS A 183 14.63 3.71 -12.87
CA LYS A 183 15.64 2.84 -13.52
C LYS A 183 15.16 2.25 -14.83
N THR A 184 13.86 2.14 -15.05
CA THR A 184 13.30 1.58 -16.28
C THR A 184 13.54 2.48 -17.48
N THR A 185 13.54 3.78 -17.25
CA THR A 185 13.78 4.81 -18.28
C THR A 185 15.11 5.53 -18.10
N GLY A 186 15.76 5.40 -16.95
CA GLY A 186 16.95 6.16 -16.57
C GLY A 186 16.68 7.64 -16.27
N GLN A 187 15.41 8.03 -16.06
CA GLN A 187 15.03 9.43 -15.91
C GLN A 187 15.01 9.88 -14.44
N GLU A 188 15.62 11.03 -14.19
CA GLU A 188 15.48 11.76 -12.93
C GLU A 188 14.13 12.49 -12.89
N LEU A 189 13.40 12.35 -11.78
CA LEU A 189 12.10 13.01 -11.57
C LEU A 189 12.23 14.36 -10.84
N ILE A 190 13.26 14.54 -10.01
CA ILE A 190 13.45 15.75 -9.21
C ILE A 190 14.23 16.80 -10.02
N GLY A 191 13.76 18.04 -9.97
CA GLY A 191 14.41 19.15 -10.66
C GLY A 191 15.81 19.43 -10.15
N GLU A 192 16.73 19.77 -11.06
CA GLU A 192 18.13 20.07 -10.72
C GLU A 192 18.25 21.12 -9.62
N GLY A 193 19.02 20.82 -8.58
CA GLY A 193 19.23 21.68 -7.43
C GLY A 193 17.99 21.88 -6.54
N LYS A 194 16.93 21.07 -6.75
CA LYS A 194 15.71 21.08 -5.93
C LYS A 194 15.61 19.77 -5.15
N GLU A 195 14.73 19.75 -4.14
CA GLU A 195 14.49 18.57 -3.31
C GLU A 195 13.00 18.39 -3.04
N ALA A 196 12.51 17.14 -3.06
CA ALA A 196 11.15 16.83 -2.68
C ALA A 196 11.04 16.61 -1.16
N GLY A 197 9.91 17.04 -0.57
CA GLY A 197 9.70 16.91 0.87
C GLY A 197 8.67 17.88 1.41
N LEU A 198 8.65 18.03 2.73
CA LEU A 198 7.74 18.91 3.44
C LEU A 198 8.01 20.38 3.14
N VAL A 199 6.91 21.15 3.03
CA VAL A 199 6.91 22.61 2.90
C VAL A 199 5.92 23.18 3.91
N TYR A 200 6.38 24.09 4.75
CA TYR A 200 5.54 24.92 5.59
C TYR A 200 5.02 26.10 4.77
N GLN A 201 3.71 26.30 4.76
CA GLN A 201 3.06 27.40 4.05
C GLN A 201 2.25 28.26 5.01
N GLU A 202 2.15 29.53 4.70
CA GLU A 202 1.17 30.44 5.29
C GLU A 202 0.21 30.86 4.20
N THR A 203 -1.08 30.73 4.44
CA THR A 203 -2.13 31.18 3.51
C THR A 203 -3.01 32.24 4.12
N GLU A 204 -3.60 33.09 3.26
CA GLU A 204 -4.59 34.07 3.68
C GLU A 204 -5.77 33.40 4.36
N CYS A 205 -6.21 33.91 5.49
CA CYS A 205 -7.42 33.42 6.13
C CYS A 205 -8.65 33.85 5.32
N LYS A 206 -9.44 32.91 4.85
CA LYS A 206 -10.73 33.13 4.18
C LYS A 206 -11.89 32.83 5.13
N THR A 207 -13.03 33.42 4.86
CA THR A 207 -14.30 33.03 5.51
C THR A 207 -14.53 31.55 5.27
N SER A 208 -14.89 30.79 6.32
CA SER A 208 -15.04 29.34 6.25
C SER A 208 -13.76 28.62 5.81
N SER A 209 -12.67 28.91 6.50
CA SER A 209 -11.30 28.48 6.14
C SER A 209 -11.10 26.96 6.09
N ALA A 210 -12.03 26.17 6.65
CA ALA A 210 -12.04 24.72 6.51
C ALA A 210 -12.37 24.26 5.08
N TRP A 211 -13.12 25.08 4.31
CA TRP A 211 -13.52 24.79 2.93
C TRP A 211 -12.87 25.71 1.90
N ASN A 212 -12.45 26.89 2.31
CA ASN A 212 -11.88 27.90 1.41
C ASN A 212 -10.40 28.11 1.74
N ILE A 213 -9.53 27.46 0.99
CA ILE A 213 -8.09 27.65 1.11
C ILE A 213 -7.71 29.02 0.53
N GLY A 214 -7.00 29.82 1.31
CA GLY A 214 -6.50 31.12 0.88
C GLY A 214 -5.29 31.00 -0.05
N ARG A 215 -4.91 32.11 -0.66
CA ARG A 215 -3.70 32.18 -1.46
C ARG A 215 -2.49 32.00 -0.54
N ALA A 216 -1.52 31.17 -0.94
CA ALA A 216 -0.26 31.05 -0.26
C ALA A 216 0.53 32.37 -0.34
N ILE A 217 0.93 32.90 0.81
CA ILE A 217 1.67 34.16 0.98
C ILE A 217 3.12 33.91 1.41
N LYS A 218 3.41 32.71 1.95
CA LYS A 218 4.75 32.27 2.35
C LYS A 218 4.88 30.77 2.09
N ASN A 219 6.03 30.37 1.56
CA ASN A 219 6.39 28.96 1.36
C ASN A 219 7.83 28.78 1.84
N VAL A 220 8.04 27.90 2.79
CA VAL A 220 9.35 27.61 3.37
C VAL A 220 9.59 26.10 3.32
N PRO A 221 10.58 25.62 2.57
CA PRO A 221 10.97 24.22 2.66
C PRO A 221 11.32 23.85 4.10
N VAL A 222 10.86 22.68 4.54
CA VAL A 222 11.26 22.10 5.81
C VAL A 222 12.56 21.34 5.56
N ASP A 223 13.66 22.05 5.73
CA ASP A 223 15.04 21.61 5.44
C ASP A 223 15.95 21.58 6.68
N ARG A 224 15.40 21.87 7.86
CA ARG A 224 16.12 21.76 9.12
C ARG A 224 16.00 20.35 9.65
N CYS A 225 16.74 19.43 9.03
CA CYS A 225 16.89 18.08 9.53
C CYS A 225 17.72 18.10 10.81
N VAL A 226 17.11 17.68 11.91
CA VAL A 226 17.80 17.57 13.21
C VAL A 226 18.69 16.34 13.21
N GLU A 227 18.21 15.27 12.59
CA GLU A 227 18.87 13.97 12.52
C GLU A 227 18.34 13.16 11.35
N LEU A 228 19.26 12.55 10.60
CA LEU A 228 18.96 11.46 9.67
C LEU A 228 19.43 10.15 10.33
N SER A 229 18.52 9.26 10.65
CA SER A 229 18.79 8.11 11.49
C SER A 229 18.11 6.82 11.03
N ARG A 230 18.53 5.71 11.61
CA ARG A 230 17.98 4.37 11.39
C ARG A 230 17.93 3.95 9.92
N ALA A 231 19.02 4.18 9.18
CA ALA A 231 19.12 3.61 7.84
C ALA A 231 19.21 2.07 7.96
N VAL A 232 18.26 1.39 7.34
CA VAL A 232 18.22 -0.06 7.20
C VAL A 232 18.26 -0.36 5.72
N ILE A 233 19.22 -1.14 5.26
CA ILE A 233 19.32 -1.59 3.87
C ILE A 233 19.07 -3.10 3.87
N GLY A 234 17.99 -3.52 3.28
CA GLY A 234 17.57 -4.92 3.23
C GLY A 234 17.22 -5.37 1.81
N GLU A 235 17.15 -6.68 1.60
CA GLU A 235 16.81 -7.25 0.29
C GLU A 235 15.37 -6.95 -0.11
N LEU A 236 14.43 -7.03 0.84
CA LEU A 236 13.01 -6.81 0.57
C LEU A 236 12.54 -5.40 0.93
N ARG A 237 13.17 -4.77 1.91
CA ARG A 237 12.80 -3.41 2.35
C ARG A 237 14.04 -2.67 2.83
N SER A 238 14.21 -1.48 2.30
CA SER A 238 15.19 -0.50 2.78
C SER A 238 14.46 0.74 3.30
N SER A 239 15.02 1.39 4.32
CA SER A 239 14.40 2.60 4.90
C SER A 239 15.41 3.52 5.57
N VAL A 240 15.02 4.79 5.71
CA VAL A 240 15.76 5.78 6.51
C VAL A 240 14.76 6.78 7.11
N THR A 241 15.02 7.26 8.32
CA THR A 241 14.17 8.20 9.04
C THR A 241 14.86 9.55 9.20
N ALA A 242 14.17 10.63 8.84
CA ALA A 242 14.58 12.02 9.04
C ALA A 242 13.70 12.70 10.09
N HIS A 243 14.32 13.45 11.00
CA HIS A 243 13.63 14.18 12.06
C HIS A 243 13.73 15.69 11.81
N PHE A 244 12.60 16.37 11.88
CA PHE A 244 12.48 17.80 11.56
C PHE A 244 11.87 18.61 12.69
N THR A 245 12.28 19.87 12.76
CA THR A 245 11.53 20.90 13.46
C THR A 245 10.81 21.77 12.44
N VAL A 246 9.50 21.98 12.63
CA VAL A 246 8.63 22.77 11.76
C VAL A 246 7.96 23.84 12.62
N GLU A 247 8.52 25.06 12.65
CA GLU A 247 8.08 26.15 13.54
C GLU A 247 8.02 25.68 15.02
N ASN A 248 6.81 25.51 15.60
CA ASN A 248 6.61 24.98 16.96
C ASN A 248 6.34 23.46 16.99
N SER A 249 6.23 22.85 15.81
CA SER A 249 5.87 21.46 15.60
C SER A 249 7.10 20.60 15.32
N THR A 250 6.92 19.29 15.37
CA THR A 250 7.96 18.33 14.97
C THR A 250 7.40 17.33 13.97
N ALA A 251 8.25 16.86 13.06
CA ALA A 251 7.90 15.83 12.12
C ALA A 251 8.97 14.75 12.06
N GLU A 252 8.55 13.51 12.00
CA GLU A 252 9.34 12.34 11.67
C GLU A 252 8.90 11.85 10.30
N VAL A 253 9.85 11.67 9.39
CA VAL A 253 9.62 11.23 8.01
C VAL A 253 10.43 9.99 7.75
N THR A 254 9.78 8.85 7.58
CA THR A 254 10.45 7.60 7.21
C THR A 254 10.25 7.34 5.73
N TYR A 255 11.34 7.29 4.99
CA TYR A 255 11.37 6.89 3.59
C TYR A 255 11.58 5.37 3.52
N VAL A 256 10.71 4.68 2.82
CA VAL A 256 10.73 3.22 2.68
C VAL A 256 10.69 2.86 1.21
N LEU A 257 11.63 2.04 0.78
CA LEU A 257 11.64 1.46 -0.56
C LEU A 257 11.57 -0.06 -0.43
N GLU A 258 10.54 -0.65 -1.01
CA GLU A 258 10.34 -2.10 -1.02
C GLU A 258 10.78 -2.69 -2.35
N LYS A 259 11.10 -3.97 -2.34
CA LYS A 259 11.50 -4.72 -3.53
C LYS A 259 10.44 -4.59 -4.62
N ASP A 260 10.86 -4.42 -5.86
CA ASP A 260 10.04 -4.33 -7.06
C ASP A 260 8.94 -3.22 -7.04
N GLN A 261 9.00 -2.26 -6.11
CA GLN A 261 8.06 -1.15 -6.06
C GLN A 261 8.61 0.09 -6.80
N PRO A 262 7.82 0.70 -7.71
CA PRO A 262 8.24 1.91 -8.42
C PRO A 262 8.17 3.18 -7.56
N LEU A 263 7.53 3.11 -6.40
CA LEU A 263 7.29 4.26 -5.53
C LEU A 263 8.01 4.13 -4.21
N VAL A 264 8.54 5.24 -3.72
CA VAL A 264 9.01 5.41 -2.35
C VAL A 264 7.81 5.69 -1.47
N ARG A 265 7.56 4.84 -0.47
CA ARG A 265 6.59 5.10 0.58
C ARG A 265 7.17 6.07 1.59
N VAL A 266 6.43 7.12 1.92
CA VAL A 266 6.81 8.15 2.88
C VAL A 266 5.82 8.12 4.04
N GLU A 267 6.29 7.71 5.20
CA GLU A 267 5.51 7.63 6.43
C GLU A 267 5.81 8.86 7.29
N LEU A 268 4.78 9.61 7.58
CA LEU A 268 4.87 10.86 8.33
C LEU A 268 4.21 10.71 9.70
N LYS A 269 4.94 11.11 10.74
CA LYS A 269 4.40 11.32 12.08
C LYS A 269 4.66 12.76 12.48
N VAL A 270 3.60 13.56 12.59
CA VAL A 270 3.69 14.99 12.84
C VAL A 270 3.00 15.34 14.15
N ASP A 271 3.73 15.90 15.11
CA ASP A 271 3.13 16.54 16.30
C ASP A 271 2.88 18.03 15.95
N TRP A 272 1.66 18.29 15.42
CA TRP A 272 1.28 19.59 14.90
C TRP A 272 0.77 20.51 16.00
N LYS A 273 1.38 21.70 16.14
CA LYS A 273 1.06 22.69 17.18
C LYS A 273 0.65 24.05 16.62
N GLU A 274 0.71 24.19 15.29
CA GLU A 274 0.43 25.48 14.66
C GLU A 274 -1.06 25.82 14.70
N ILE A 275 -1.35 27.09 14.93
CA ILE A 275 -2.73 27.60 15.10
C ILE A 275 -2.97 28.68 14.07
N GLY A 276 -4.04 28.54 13.30
CA GLY A 276 -4.53 29.58 12.40
C GLY A 276 -5.17 30.74 13.17
N LYS A 277 -5.06 31.95 12.60
CA LYS A 277 -5.73 33.19 13.00
C LYS A 277 -6.02 34.03 11.75
N ASP A 278 -5.34 35.15 11.61
CA ASP A 278 -5.38 35.99 10.40
C ASP A 278 -4.63 35.34 9.22
N ILE A 279 -3.76 34.41 9.54
CA ILE A 279 -2.97 33.58 8.63
C ILE A 279 -3.22 32.12 9.00
N ILE A 280 -3.37 31.27 8.00
CA ILE A 280 -3.56 29.84 8.18
C ILE A 280 -2.25 29.10 7.89
N PRO A 281 -1.62 28.46 8.90
CA PRO A 281 -0.50 27.53 8.69
C PRO A 281 -0.98 26.27 7.96
N VAL A 282 -0.19 25.85 6.98
CA VAL A 282 -0.45 24.66 6.16
C VAL A 282 0.82 23.84 6.04
N LEU A 283 0.73 22.54 6.18
CA LEU A 283 1.81 21.62 5.85
C LEU A 283 1.50 20.94 4.52
N THR A 284 2.45 20.99 3.59
CA THR A 284 2.29 20.44 2.24
C THR A 284 3.48 19.54 1.92
N TRP A 285 3.26 18.46 1.18
CA TRP A 285 4.31 17.76 0.46
C TRP A 285 4.51 18.41 -0.91
N GLN A 286 5.75 18.63 -1.33
CA GLN A 286 6.10 19.13 -2.64
C GLN A 286 7.09 18.21 -3.35
N THR A 287 6.77 17.85 -4.59
CA THR A 287 7.66 17.16 -5.54
C THR A 287 8.01 18.12 -6.68
N PRO A 288 9.18 18.77 -6.66
CA PRO A 288 9.65 19.60 -7.75
C PRO A 288 10.03 18.71 -8.94
N LEU A 289 9.51 19.02 -10.13
CA LEU A 289 9.72 18.20 -11.32
C LEU A 289 10.99 18.57 -12.07
N SER A 290 11.66 17.59 -12.66
CA SER A 290 12.77 17.75 -13.60
C SER A 290 12.31 18.23 -14.99
N TYR A 291 11.01 18.28 -15.23
CA TYR A 291 10.37 18.68 -16.46
C TYR A 291 9.23 19.68 -16.22
N GLN A 292 8.75 20.29 -17.28
CA GLN A 292 7.60 21.18 -17.24
C GLN A 292 6.39 20.51 -17.86
N THR A 293 5.23 20.65 -17.22
CA THR A 293 3.95 20.17 -17.73
C THR A 293 2.82 21.11 -17.35
N ASP A 294 1.76 21.12 -18.16
CA ASP A 294 0.49 21.77 -17.88
C ASP A 294 -0.66 20.75 -17.80
N ALA A 295 -0.35 19.47 -17.87
CA ALA A 295 -1.32 18.39 -17.84
C ALA A 295 -1.13 17.52 -16.59
N PHE A 296 -2.16 17.47 -15.75
CA PHE A 296 -2.16 16.70 -14.51
C PHE A 296 -3.37 15.78 -14.48
N ARG A 297 -3.12 14.49 -14.28
CA ARG A 297 -4.16 13.49 -14.08
C ARG A 297 -4.47 13.39 -12.58
N TYR A 298 -5.76 13.34 -12.25
CA TYR A 298 -6.25 13.14 -10.89
C TYR A 298 -7.26 12.01 -10.86
N ASP A 299 -7.19 11.22 -9.82
CA ASP A 299 -8.16 10.17 -9.52
C ASP A 299 -9.53 10.76 -9.16
N VAL A 300 -10.57 10.21 -9.75
CA VAL A 300 -11.97 10.55 -9.47
C VAL A 300 -12.78 9.26 -9.34
N PRO A 301 -14.00 9.29 -8.76
CA PRO A 301 -14.83 8.10 -8.69
C PRO A 301 -15.02 7.45 -10.06
N ALA A 302 -14.68 6.16 -10.16
CA ALA A 302 -14.77 5.34 -11.37
C ALA A 302 -13.94 5.83 -12.56
N GLY A 303 -12.73 6.34 -12.29
CA GLY A 303 -11.79 6.70 -13.35
C GLY A 303 -10.84 7.83 -12.98
N SER A 304 -10.37 8.55 -13.98
CA SER A 304 -9.48 9.68 -13.79
C SER A 304 -9.81 10.85 -14.73
N THR A 305 -9.34 12.03 -14.39
CA THR A 305 -9.53 13.24 -15.21
C THR A 305 -8.21 13.98 -15.37
N VAL A 306 -7.97 14.53 -16.57
CA VAL A 306 -6.81 15.39 -16.85
C VAL A 306 -7.22 16.83 -16.76
N ARG A 307 -6.50 17.63 -15.98
CA ARG A 307 -6.71 19.07 -15.79
C ARG A 307 -5.43 19.83 -16.04
N ARG A 308 -5.57 21.11 -16.37
CA ARG A 308 -4.43 22.01 -16.41
C ARG A 308 -3.95 22.34 -15.01
N GLY A 309 -2.64 22.62 -14.90
CA GLY A 309 -2.04 23.12 -13.68
C GLY A 309 -2.64 24.45 -13.26
N ILE A 310 -3.07 24.53 -12.00
CA ILE A 310 -3.59 25.77 -11.38
C ILE A 310 -2.94 25.97 -10.02
N ASN A 311 -2.81 27.23 -9.61
CA ASN A 311 -2.27 27.55 -8.29
C ASN A 311 -3.34 27.43 -7.19
N ASN A 312 -4.06 26.32 -7.18
CA ASN A 312 -5.06 25.97 -6.18
C ASN A 312 -5.15 24.45 -6.06
N ASP A 313 -5.61 23.97 -4.90
CA ASP A 313 -5.85 22.56 -4.71
C ASP A 313 -7.07 22.08 -5.50
N VAL A 314 -6.94 20.92 -6.10
CA VAL A 314 -8.02 20.21 -6.76
C VAL A 314 -8.22 18.86 -6.09
N PRO A 315 -9.47 18.36 -6.02
CA PRO A 315 -9.70 17.05 -5.44
C PRO A 315 -9.12 15.94 -6.29
N GLY A 316 -8.43 15.00 -5.65
CA GLY A 316 -8.07 13.68 -6.14
C GLY A 316 -8.34 12.68 -5.03
N LEU A 317 -8.84 11.49 -5.34
CA LEU A 317 -9.20 10.51 -4.31
C LEU A 317 -7.96 9.84 -3.72
N ARG A 318 -7.11 9.28 -4.56
CA ARG A 318 -5.93 8.51 -4.13
C ARG A 318 -4.65 9.06 -4.72
N TYR A 319 -4.69 9.62 -5.94
CA TYR A 319 -3.48 10.10 -6.60
C TYR A 319 -3.65 11.40 -7.39
N GLY A 320 -2.51 12.06 -7.58
CA GLY A 320 -2.27 13.07 -8.61
C GLY A 320 -1.00 12.70 -9.39
N MET A 321 -1.00 12.94 -10.69
CA MET A 321 0.11 12.63 -11.58
C MET A 321 0.42 13.81 -12.49
N ALA A 322 1.68 14.19 -12.56
CA ALA A 322 2.19 15.19 -13.51
C ALA A 322 2.57 14.50 -14.82
N LEU A 323 1.75 14.64 -15.86
CA LEU A 323 1.94 13.91 -17.12
C LEU A 323 3.17 14.42 -17.88
N ARG A 324 3.96 13.47 -18.38
CA ARG A 324 5.10 13.70 -19.25
C ARG A 324 4.92 12.95 -20.57
N MET A 325 5.19 13.62 -21.69
CA MET A 325 4.95 13.05 -23.03
C MET A 325 6.08 12.16 -23.53
N ASP A 326 7.28 12.34 -22.99
CA ASP A 326 8.54 11.74 -23.48
C ASP A 326 9.24 10.91 -22.40
N GLY A 327 8.46 10.26 -21.54
CA GLY A 327 9.02 9.42 -20.48
C GLY A 327 8.13 9.29 -19.27
N SER A 328 8.75 8.98 -18.14
CA SER A 328 8.06 8.69 -16.90
C SER A 328 7.42 9.93 -16.27
N SER A 329 6.17 9.82 -15.93
CA SER A 329 5.37 10.82 -15.21
C SER A 329 5.59 10.70 -13.71
N ALA A 330 5.74 11.81 -13.00
CA ALA A 330 5.77 11.79 -11.54
C ALA A 330 4.37 11.57 -10.98
N ILE A 331 4.20 10.57 -10.12
CA ILE A 331 2.95 10.26 -9.42
C ILE A 331 3.11 10.46 -7.92
N LEU A 332 2.06 10.96 -7.28
CA LEU A 332 1.94 11.17 -5.85
C LEU A 332 0.64 10.52 -5.37
N VAL A 333 0.75 9.51 -4.53
CA VAL A 333 -0.37 8.73 -3.98
C VAL A 333 -0.52 9.04 -2.50
N SER A 334 -1.72 9.03 -1.96
CA SER A 334 -1.99 9.20 -0.53
C SER A 334 -3.09 8.27 -0.04
N ASP A 335 -2.98 7.86 1.23
CA ASP A 335 -3.99 7.05 1.91
C ASP A 335 -5.15 7.87 2.50
N SER A 336 -4.94 9.17 2.72
CA SER A 336 -5.87 9.97 3.54
C SER A 336 -5.96 11.45 3.17
N LYS A 337 -5.25 11.91 2.13
CA LYS A 337 -5.22 13.33 1.72
C LYS A 337 -5.71 13.48 0.28
N TYR A 338 -6.51 14.52 0.04
CA TYR A 338 -7.31 14.66 -1.17
C TYR A 338 -7.08 15.99 -1.92
N GLY A 339 -6.27 16.89 -1.38
CA GLY A 339 -5.99 18.21 -1.96
C GLY A 339 -4.69 18.22 -2.74
N TYR A 340 -4.74 17.95 -4.04
CA TYR A 340 -3.58 17.95 -4.93
C TYR A 340 -3.44 19.28 -5.68
N ARG A 341 -2.21 19.71 -5.94
CA ARG A 341 -1.92 20.94 -6.70
C ARG A 341 -0.85 20.69 -7.73
N GLY A 342 -1.26 20.70 -9.00
CA GLY A 342 -0.34 20.69 -10.14
C GLY A 342 0.10 22.11 -10.50
N GLN A 343 1.39 22.35 -10.53
CA GLN A 343 2.02 23.58 -11.00
C GLN A 343 3.07 23.23 -12.06
N LYS A 344 3.35 24.14 -12.97
CA LYS A 344 4.20 23.88 -14.15
C LYS A 344 5.47 23.04 -13.88
N GLU A 345 6.06 23.17 -12.70
CA GLU A 345 7.31 22.51 -12.29
C GLU A 345 7.18 21.77 -10.95
N SER A 346 5.98 21.51 -10.48
CA SER A 346 5.78 20.74 -9.25
C SER A 346 4.43 20.07 -9.15
N LEU A 347 4.39 18.95 -8.44
CA LEU A 347 3.21 18.27 -7.96
C LEU A 347 3.20 18.32 -6.43
N ASN A 348 2.10 18.78 -5.85
CA ASN A 348 2.00 19.02 -4.42
C ASN A 348 0.76 18.35 -3.83
N LEU A 349 0.81 18.06 -2.53
CA LEU A 349 -0.30 17.50 -1.74
C LEU A 349 -0.41 18.23 -0.41
N THR A 350 -1.58 18.79 -0.13
CA THR A 350 -1.87 19.42 1.16
C THR A 350 -2.09 18.34 2.23
N LEU A 351 -1.30 18.39 3.30
CA LEU A 351 -1.29 17.40 4.38
C LEU A 351 -2.11 17.85 5.59
N ILE A 352 -1.85 19.07 6.08
CA ILE A 352 -2.51 19.65 7.26
C ILE A 352 -2.87 21.11 6.94
N ASN A 353 -4.12 21.50 7.24
CA ASN A 353 -4.61 22.88 7.06
C ASN A 353 -5.20 23.37 8.38
N SER A 354 -4.49 24.27 9.09
CA SER A 354 -4.90 24.79 10.40
C SER A 354 -6.06 25.78 10.32
N SER A 355 -7.20 25.33 9.82
CA SER A 355 -8.41 26.15 9.68
C SER A 355 -8.89 26.73 11.03
N VAL A 356 -9.68 27.82 10.97
CA VAL A 356 -10.22 28.50 12.15
C VAL A 356 -11.73 28.59 12.15
N SER A 357 -12.38 28.26 11.04
CA SER A 357 -13.84 28.37 10.88
C SER A 357 -14.37 27.25 9.97
N PRO A 358 -15.42 26.54 10.37
CA PRO A 358 -16.24 26.71 11.58
C PRO A 358 -15.61 26.16 12.86
N ASP A 359 -14.65 25.24 12.76
CA ASP A 359 -13.97 24.62 13.88
C ASP A 359 -12.62 25.30 14.12
N PRO A 360 -12.39 25.93 15.30
CA PRO A 360 -11.09 26.46 15.65
C PRO A 360 -10.17 25.33 16.15
N TYR A 361 -8.95 25.28 15.59
CA TYR A 361 -7.88 24.38 16.01
C TYR A 361 -8.13 22.88 15.75
N PRO A 362 -8.77 22.48 14.66
CA PRO A 362 -9.13 21.08 14.43
C PRO A 362 -7.91 20.18 14.27
N GLU A 363 -6.79 20.73 13.81
CA GLU A 363 -5.61 19.97 13.39
C GLU A 363 -4.52 19.86 14.48
N ARG A 364 -4.75 20.39 15.68
CA ARG A 364 -3.75 20.25 16.76
C ARG A 364 -3.68 18.82 17.26
N GLY A 365 -2.49 18.24 17.21
CA GLY A 365 -2.26 16.88 17.71
C GLY A 365 -1.27 16.09 16.88
N ILE A 366 -1.25 14.78 17.12
CA ILE A 366 -0.40 13.85 16.38
C ILE A 366 -1.14 13.37 15.14
N HIS A 367 -0.52 13.57 13.97
CA HIS A 367 -0.99 13.05 12.68
C HIS A 367 -0.06 11.94 12.22
N THR A 368 -0.66 10.85 11.73
CA THR A 368 0.03 9.81 10.99
C THR A 368 -0.52 9.82 9.57
N ILE A 369 0.34 10.02 8.58
CA ILE A 369 -0.02 10.18 7.17
C ILE A 369 0.94 9.34 6.35
N THR A 370 0.41 8.57 5.40
CA THR A 370 1.22 7.84 4.44
C THR A 370 1.00 8.41 3.04
N LEU A 371 2.08 8.61 2.32
CA LEU A 371 2.06 8.94 0.90
C LEU A 371 3.13 8.15 0.16
N TRP A 372 3.01 8.08 -1.16
CA TRP A 372 4.00 7.45 -2.02
C TRP A 372 4.35 8.40 -3.16
N VAL A 373 5.61 8.44 -3.53
CA VAL A 373 6.13 9.29 -4.62
C VAL A 373 7.04 8.48 -5.51
N GLY A 374 6.90 8.61 -6.82
CA GLY A 374 7.74 7.90 -7.78
C GLY A 374 7.31 8.11 -9.23
N ALA A 375 7.61 7.13 -10.06
CA ALA A 375 7.38 7.13 -11.49
C ALA A 375 6.20 6.26 -11.92
N ALA A 376 5.51 6.68 -12.99
CA ALA A 376 4.54 5.89 -13.73
C ALA A 376 4.59 6.26 -15.22
N SER A 377 4.11 5.40 -16.12
CA SER A 377 4.13 5.66 -17.57
C SER A 377 3.23 6.81 -18.02
N GLY A 378 2.29 7.21 -17.20
CA GLY A 378 1.25 8.20 -17.56
C GLY A 378 -0.05 7.55 -18.03
N ASP A 379 -0.12 6.24 -18.15
CA ASP A 379 -1.33 5.47 -18.42
C ASP A 379 -2.33 5.56 -17.27
N ALA A 380 -3.63 5.56 -17.57
CA ALA A 380 -4.69 5.70 -16.57
C ALA A 380 -4.87 4.44 -15.74
N LYS A 381 -4.79 3.27 -16.38
CA LYS A 381 -4.97 1.98 -15.72
C LYS A 381 -3.79 1.66 -14.81
N GLU A 382 -2.56 1.91 -15.27
CA GLU A 382 -1.36 1.75 -14.44
C GLU A 382 -1.41 2.64 -13.19
N ALA A 383 -1.79 3.91 -13.36
CA ALA A 383 -1.95 4.82 -12.22
C ALA A 383 -3.01 4.34 -11.22
N GLU A 384 -4.12 3.78 -11.72
CA GLU A 384 -5.18 3.17 -10.94
C GLU A 384 -4.67 1.96 -10.16
N ASP A 385 -3.93 1.05 -10.81
CA ASP A 385 -3.37 -0.16 -10.19
C ASP A 385 -2.35 0.19 -9.11
N ILE A 386 -1.43 1.12 -9.40
CA ILE A 386 -0.45 1.63 -8.44
C ILE A 386 -1.16 2.24 -7.23
N ALA A 387 -2.10 3.17 -7.46
CA ALA A 387 -2.78 3.87 -6.37
C ALA A 387 -3.63 2.91 -5.52
N THR A 388 -4.27 1.95 -6.16
CA THR A 388 -5.07 0.93 -5.47
C THR A 388 -4.17 -0.02 -4.68
N GLY A 389 -3.05 -0.46 -5.25
CA GLY A 389 -2.04 -1.26 -4.56
C GLY A 389 -1.51 -0.58 -3.30
N CYS A 390 -1.14 0.70 -3.40
CA CYS A 390 -0.69 1.50 -2.23
C CYS A 390 -1.74 1.57 -1.12
N ASN A 391 -3.03 1.67 -1.48
CA ASN A 391 -4.14 1.85 -0.52
C ASN A 391 -4.73 0.54 0.01
N HIS A 392 -4.46 -0.60 -0.63
CA HIS A 392 -4.96 -1.92 -0.26
C HIS A 392 -3.81 -2.90 -0.10
N LYS A 393 -3.20 -2.93 1.06
CA LYS A 393 -2.12 -3.87 1.37
C LYS A 393 -2.58 -5.32 1.30
N ILE A 394 -1.65 -6.24 1.07
CA ILE A 394 -1.86 -7.66 1.30
C ILE A 394 -2.13 -7.89 2.78
N PHE A 395 -3.23 -8.56 3.09
CA PHE A 395 -3.55 -8.99 4.43
C PHE A 395 -3.03 -10.40 4.67
N TYR A 396 -2.87 -10.78 5.92
CA TYR A 396 -2.54 -12.17 6.26
C TYR A 396 -3.41 -12.71 7.39
N GLN A 397 -3.56 -14.03 7.41
CA GLN A 397 -4.23 -14.75 8.47
C GLN A 397 -3.39 -15.97 8.84
N PRO A 398 -2.92 -16.08 10.10
CA PRO A 398 -2.24 -17.28 10.57
C PRO A 398 -3.23 -18.43 10.79
N THR A 399 -2.77 -19.66 10.62
CA THR A 399 -3.58 -20.86 10.83
C THR A 399 -2.75 -22.02 11.39
N ASN A 400 -3.42 -23.04 11.87
CA ASN A 400 -2.83 -24.33 12.24
C ASN A 400 -2.90 -25.31 11.07
N CYS A 401 -2.15 -26.41 11.14
CA CYS A 401 -2.30 -27.54 10.24
C CYS A 401 -3.64 -28.23 10.47
N HIS A 402 -4.46 -28.35 9.43
CA HIS A 402 -5.79 -28.98 9.47
C HIS A 402 -6.24 -29.44 8.08
N HIS A 403 -7.25 -30.31 8.05
CA HIS A 403 -7.94 -30.66 6.80
C HIS A 403 -8.90 -29.55 6.39
N GLY A 404 -9.02 -29.33 5.09
CA GLY A 404 -9.92 -28.36 4.50
C GLY A 404 -10.44 -28.82 3.13
N GLU A 405 -11.21 -27.97 2.47
CA GLU A 405 -11.83 -28.21 1.17
C GLU A 405 -11.17 -27.40 0.05
N LEU A 406 -10.45 -26.35 0.41
CA LEU A 406 -9.84 -25.42 -0.52
C LEU A 406 -8.33 -25.70 -0.67
N PRO A 407 -7.74 -25.45 -1.85
CA PRO A 407 -6.30 -25.62 -2.08
C PRO A 407 -5.48 -24.59 -1.33
N LEU A 408 -4.16 -24.74 -1.31
CA LEU A 408 -3.22 -23.79 -0.66
C LEU A 408 -3.13 -22.42 -1.37
N GLU A 409 -3.58 -22.35 -2.62
CA GLU A 409 -3.67 -21.13 -3.42
C GLU A 409 -4.92 -21.18 -4.30
N ASP A 410 -5.67 -20.07 -4.38
CA ASP A 410 -6.86 -19.98 -5.23
C ASP A 410 -7.23 -18.52 -5.54
N SER A 411 -8.03 -18.33 -6.59
CA SER A 411 -8.59 -17.05 -7.04
C SER A 411 -10.07 -17.20 -7.33
N LEU A 412 -10.88 -16.32 -6.76
CA LEU A 412 -12.32 -16.30 -7.04
C LEU A 412 -12.60 -15.78 -8.44
N VAL A 413 -12.06 -14.61 -8.78
CA VAL A 413 -12.23 -13.94 -10.06
C VAL A 413 -11.12 -12.94 -10.33
N SER A 414 -10.67 -12.87 -11.57
CA SER A 414 -9.70 -11.88 -12.04
C SER A 414 -10.22 -11.13 -13.26
N VAL A 415 -9.70 -9.93 -13.50
CA VAL A 415 -9.88 -9.20 -14.75
C VAL A 415 -8.69 -9.50 -15.65
N ALA A 416 -8.97 -10.09 -16.81
CA ALA A 416 -7.96 -10.36 -17.83
C ALA A 416 -7.77 -9.20 -18.83
N SER A 417 -8.54 -8.12 -18.70
CA SER A 417 -8.49 -6.93 -19.56
C SER A 417 -7.68 -5.81 -18.92
N ASP A 418 -6.82 -5.16 -19.70
CA ASP A 418 -6.02 -4.01 -19.25
C ASP A 418 -6.82 -2.70 -19.14
N SER A 419 -8.13 -2.73 -19.39
CA SER A 419 -8.99 -1.56 -19.43
C SER A 419 -10.03 -1.48 -18.31
N ALA A 420 -10.08 -2.45 -17.40
CA ALA A 420 -11.14 -2.49 -16.39
C ALA A 420 -10.65 -2.93 -15.02
N VAL A 421 -11.38 -2.52 -13.99
CA VAL A 421 -11.17 -2.95 -12.60
C VAL A 421 -12.48 -3.48 -12.00
N ILE A 422 -12.38 -4.51 -11.13
CA ILE A 422 -13.49 -4.95 -10.29
C ILE A 422 -13.51 -4.05 -9.03
N THR A 423 -14.68 -3.49 -8.76
CA THR A 423 -14.90 -2.63 -7.59
C THR A 423 -15.67 -3.31 -6.46
N ALA A 424 -16.44 -4.36 -6.79
CA ALA A 424 -17.16 -5.15 -5.79
C ALA A 424 -17.48 -6.56 -6.30
N VAL A 425 -17.45 -7.50 -5.37
CA VAL A 425 -17.94 -8.87 -5.56
C VAL A 425 -18.87 -9.19 -4.39
N GLN A 426 -20.09 -9.63 -4.68
CA GLN A 426 -21.12 -9.88 -3.66
C GLN A 426 -21.92 -11.15 -3.96
N PRO A 427 -22.28 -11.92 -2.94
CA PRO A 427 -23.29 -12.97 -3.13
C PRO A 427 -24.67 -12.33 -3.33
N THR A 428 -25.51 -12.98 -4.13
CA THR A 428 -26.91 -12.60 -4.33
C THR A 428 -27.85 -13.55 -3.60
N THR A 429 -29.09 -13.14 -3.38
CA THR A 429 -30.08 -13.96 -2.66
C THR A 429 -30.51 -15.26 -3.39
N ASP A 430 -30.29 -15.31 -4.70
CA ASP A 430 -30.60 -16.48 -5.55
C ASP A 430 -29.38 -17.39 -5.79
N GLY A 431 -28.30 -17.18 -5.00
CA GLY A 431 -27.11 -18.04 -5.03
C GLY A 431 -26.17 -17.78 -6.20
N CYS A 432 -26.25 -16.62 -6.84
CA CYS A 432 -25.28 -16.13 -7.80
C CYS A 432 -24.21 -15.25 -7.14
N VAL A 433 -23.17 -14.94 -7.90
CA VAL A 433 -22.16 -13.94 -7.57
C VAL A 433 -22.38 -12.74 -8.47
N LEU A 434 -22.48 -11.54 -7.88
CA LEU A 434 -22.56 -10.27 -8.60
C LEU A 434 -21.18 -9.63 -8.61
N VAL A 435 -20.63 -9.44 -9.80
CA VAL A 435 -19.36 -8.73 -10.03
C VAL A 435 -19.66 -7.36 -10.61
N ARG A 436 -19.18 -6.32 -9.93
CA ARG A 436 -19.28 -4.93 -10.39
C ARG A 436 -17.88 -4.37 -10.66
N GLY A 437 -17.81 -3.52 -11.68
CA GLY A 437 -16.55 -2.88 -12.06
C GLY A 437 -16.76 -1.63 -12.89
N CYS A 438 -15.66 -1.05 -13.32
CA CYS A 438 -15.65 0.07 -14.24
C CYS A 438 -14.57 -0.11 -15.31
N GLU A 439 -14.87 0.42 -16.50
CA GLU A 439 -13.90 0.61 -17.56
C GLU A 439 -13.09 1.88 -17.27
N THR A 440 -11.76 1.83 -17.40
CA THR A 440 -10.85 2.89 -16.94
C THR A 440 -10.01 3.53 -18.04
N SER A 441 -9.98 2.96 -19.26
CA SER A 441 -9.22 3.49 -20.37
C SER A 441 -9.91 4.68 -21.06
N GLY A 442 -11.24 4.78 -20.93
CA GLY A 442 -12.08 5.77 -21.62
C GLY A 442 -12.52 5.31 -23.01
N GLU A 443 -12.21 4.08 -23.43
CA GLU A 443 -12.60 3.50 -24.69
C GLU A 443 -13.54 2.30 -24.50
N ARG A 444 -14.42 2.07 -25.46
CA ARG A 444 -15.25 0.86 -25.44
C ARG A 444 -14.39 -0.38 -25.54
N SER A 445 -14.58 -1.30 -24.62
CA SER A 445 -13.76 -2.52 -24.53
C SER A 445 -14.57 -3.77 -24.16
N ALA A 446 -14.06 -4.93 -24.55
CA ALA A 446 -14.56 -6.23 -24.16
C ALA A 446 -13.88 -6.62 -22.85
N VAL A 447 -14.57 -6.43 -21.71
CA VAL A 447 -14.06 -6.78 -20.39
C VAL A 447 -14.17 -8.28 -20.17
N LYS A 448 -13.04 -8.94 -19.93
CA LYS A 448 -12.93 -10.37 -19.62
C LYS A 448 -12.78 -10.60 -18.12
N LEU A 449 -13.69 -11.39 -17.55
CA LEU A 449 -13.66 -11.87 -16.18
C LEU A 449 -13.32 -13.36 -16.18
N SER A 450 -12.26 -13.78 -15.50
CA SER A 450 -11.87 -15.19 -15.38
C SER A 450 -12.15 -15.67 -13.96
N PHE A 451 -12.94 -16.74 -13.81
CA PHE A 451 -13.34 -17.31 -12.52
C PHE A 451 -12.50 -18.56 -12.21
N GLY A 452 -12.29 -18.86 -10.94
CA GLY A 452 -11.60 -20.07 -10.50
C GLY A 452 -12.37 -21.38 -10.77
N THR A 453 -13.68 -21.27 -11.11
CA THR A 453 -14.55 -22.41 -11.41
C THR A 453 -15.34 -22.19 -12.72
N GLU A 454 -15.94 -23.26 -13.26
CA GLU A 454 -16.77 -23.20 -14.46
C GLU A 454 -18.02 -22.34 -14.22
N VAL A 455 -18.32 -21.46 -15.18
CA VAL A 455 -19.49 -20.57 -15.18
C VAL A 455 -20.66 -21.28 -15.84
N LYS A 456 -21.74 -21.49 -15.10
CA LYS A 456 -22.98 -22.13 -15.62
C LYS A 456 -23.88 -21.15 -16.36
N GLU A 457 -23.90 -19.87 -15.87
CA GLU A 457 -24.78 -18.85 -16.44
C GLU A 457 -24.18 -17.47 -16.10
N ALA A 458 -24.25 -16.53 -17.04
CA ALA A 458 -23.85 -15.14 -16.80
C ALA A 458 -24.82 -14.16 -17.48
N GLN A 459 -25.12 -13.05 -16.84
CA GLN A 459 -26.03 -12.03 -17.33
C GLN A 459 -25.56 -10.64 -16.94
N ALA A 460 -25.58 -9.69 -17.90
CA ALA A 460 -25.39 -8.30 -17.60
C ALA A 460 -26.61 -7.73 -16.87
N VAL A 461 -26.36 -6.97 -15.83
CA VAL A 461 -27.40 -6.31 -15.04
C VAL A 461 -27.05 -4.82 -14.82
N ASP A 462 -28.02 -4.03 -14.43
CA ASP A 462 -27.79 -2.66 -13.98
C ASP A 462 -27.42 -2.60 -12.48
N LEU A 463 -27.34 -1.41 -11.92
CA LEU A 463 -27.01 -1.21 -10.50
C LEU A 463 -28.11 -1.70 -9.53
N PHE A 464 -29.33 -1.92 -10.03
CA PHE A 464 -30.47 -2.48 -9.30
C PHE A 464 -30.66 -3.98 -9.54
N GLU A 465 -29.71 -4.63 -10.23
CA GLU A 465 -29.75 -6.04 -10.61
C GLU A 465 -30.84 -6.39 -11.65
N GLU A 466 -31.40 -5.38 -12.33
CA GLU A 466 -32.29 -5.59 -13.45
C GLU A 466 -31.50 -5.97 -14.71
N THR A 467 -32.04 -6.94 -15.48
CA THR A 467 -31.38 -7.42 -16.70
C THR A 467 -31.16 -6.33 -17.72
N LYS A 468 -29.95 -6.29 -18.28
CA LYS A 468 -29.60 -5.46 -19.44
C LYS A 468 -29.47 -6.29 -20.70
N ASP A 469 -29.78 -5.67 -21.85
CA ASP A 469 -29.61 -6.30 -23.17
C ASP A 469 -28.15 -6.34 -23.68
N ASN A 470 -27.17 -6.05 -22.83
CA ASN A 470 -25.77 -6.15 -23.21
C ASN A 470 -25.40 -7.60 -23.48
N ALA A 471 -24.66 -7.80 -24.60
CA ALA A 471 -24.15 -9.12 -24.93
C ALA A 471 -23.16 -9.57 -23.84
N VAL A 472 -23.42 -10.78 -23.31
CA VAL A 472 -22.51 -11.48 -22.41
C VAL A 472 -22.19 -12.81 -23.08
N GLU A 473 -20.90 -13.07 -23.27
CA GLU A 473 -20.42 -14.33 -23.80
C GLU A 473 -19.76 -15.13 -22.67
N THR A 474 -20.04 -16.44 -22.63
CA THR A 474 -19.48 -17.35 -21.65
C THR A 474 -18.69 -18.44 -22.35
N ASP A 475 -17.45 -18.67 -21.93
CA ASP A 475 -16.58 -19.73 -22.43
C ASP A 475 -15.85 -20.40 -21.24
N GLY A 476 -16.33 -21.55 -20.81
CA GLY A 476 -15.82 -22.27 -19.65
C GLY A 476 -15.90 -21.43 -18.37
N SER A 477 -14.76 -21.02 -17.84
CA SER A 477 -14.69 -20.18 -16.64
C SER A 477 -14.58 -18.67 -16.96
N THR A 478 -14.68 -18.28 -18.23
CA THR A 478 -14.52 -16.89 -18.66
C THR A 478 -15.86 -16.27 -19.05
N VAL A 479 -16.08 -15.03 -18.61
CA VAL A 479 -17.23 -14.19 -18.99
C VAL A 479 -16.72 -12.93 -19.65
N THR A 480 -17.22 -12.63 -20.85
CA THR A 480 -16.89 -11.39 -21.58
C THR A 480 -18.12 -10.51 -21.68
N VAL A 481 -17.97 -9.23 -21.33
CA VAL A 481 -19.02 -8.22 -21.41
C VAL A 481 -18.51 -6.97 -22.13
N GLU A 482 -19.29 -6.45 -23.09
CA GLU A 482 -19.00 -5.18 -23.77
C GLU A 482 -19.35 -4.01 -22.84
N VAL A 483 -18.38 -3.12 -22.63
CA VAL A 483 -18.50 -1.95 -21.76
C VAL A 483 -18.06 -0.69 -22.50
N ASP A 484 -18.86 0.36 -22.44
CA ASP A 484 -18.48 1.66 -23.01
C ASP A 484 -17.41 2.34 -22.16
N GLY A 485 -16.63 3.24 -22.78
CA GLY A 485 -15.54 3.94 -22.10
C GLY A 485 -15.99 4.71 -20.85
N ASN A 486 -15.25 4.56 -19.75
CA ASN A 486 -15.56 5.13 -18.42
C ASN A 486 -16.94 4.71 -17.87
N ALA A 487 -17.49 3.60 -18.30
CA ALA A 487 -18.78 3.12 -17.84
C ALA A 487 -18.65 2.11 -16.70
N LEU A 488 -19.66 2.08 -15.83
CA LEU A 488 -19.85 1.03 -14.85
C LEU A 488 -20.48 -0.19 -15.50
N PHE A 489 -20.03 -1.37 -15.10
CA PHE A 489 -20.66 -2.65 -15.46
C PHE A 489 -21.02 -3.48 -14.25
N ALA A 490 -22.00 -4.33 -14.41
CA ALA A 490 -22.33 -5.37 -13.45
C ALA A 490 -22.72 -6.66 -14.18
N VAL A 491 -22.16 -7.77 -13.72
CA VAL A 491 -22.45 -9.12 -14.26
C VAL A 491 -22.83 -10.04 -13.12
N LYS A 492 -23.97 -10.69 -13.26
CA LYS A 492 -24.46 -11.70 -12.34
C LYS A 492 -24.09 -13.07 -12.88
N VAL A 493 -23.39 -13.85 -12.09
CA VAL A 493 -22.77 -15.11 -12.52
C VAL A 493 -23.19 -16.25 -11.58
N ARG A 494 -23.57 -17.39 -12.16
CA ARG A 494 -23.79 -18.65 -11.45
C ARG A 494 -22.58 -19.56 -11.65
N LEU A 495 -21.89 -19.88 -10.57
CA LEU A 495 -20.73 -20.78 -10.51
C LEU A 495 -21.18 -22.22 -10.21
#